data_9420ab1c2914ed93d14a12ba8cf80047
#
_entry.id   9420ab1c2914ed93d14a12ba8cf80047
#
_cell.length_a   1.000
_cell.length_b   1.000
_cell.length_c   1.000
_cell.angle_alpha   90.00
_cell.angle_beta   90.00
_cell.angle_gamma   90.00
#
_symmetry.space_group_name_H-M   'P 1'
#
loop_
_entity.id
_entity.type
_entity.pdbx_description
1 polymer ?
#
loop_
_entity_poly.entity_id
_entity_poly.type
_entity_poly.pdbx_seq_one_letter_code
_entity_poly.pdbx_strand_id
1 'polypeptide(L)'
;SLRVVDQLEQRYADFDGLNLTFEVREGILKHCSIKNAKQLGDVGQRFIDKTSPSLEAQLTNYADEIAYNNHDIDDGLRSGLISVEQLSKVELFAQNLAEVRTRYPKLEQKRLIHETIRRMINTLVVDLCTQSTHNIGQHQPASIEDIRQLPQLVGFSPDIAEQNLKLKQFLRKNLYQHYKVNRMSAKAVRIVRELFSCFFENVGLLPNEFQVYAEVDKARAVADYIAGMTDRFAIREHRKLFTVEEYL
;
A
#
# COMPACT_ATOMS: atom_id res chain seq x y z
N SER A 1 -10.14 1.43 -4.13
CA SER A 1 -9.36 2.66 -4.41
C SER A 1 -10.00 3.52 -5.50
N LEU A 2 -10.33 2.98 -6.71
CA LEU A 2 -10.92 3.79 -7.78
C LEU A 2 -12.22 4.48 -7.36
N ARG A 3 -13.12 3.79 -6.67
CA ARG A 3 -14.39 4.38 -6.22
C ARG A 3 -14.18 5.63 -5.34
N VAL A 4 -13.14 5.64 -4.51
CA VAL A 4 -12.81 6.81 -3.68
C VAL A 4 -12.50 8.00 -4.56
N VAL A 5 -11.57 7.86 -5.50
CA VAL A 5 -11.11 8.96 -6.36
C VAL A 5 -12.07 9.31 -7.49
N ASP A 6 -12.92 8.38 -7.93
CA ASP A 6 -13.88 8.60 -9.01
C ASP A 6 -15.23 9.11 -8.53
N GLN A 7 -15.63 8.85 -7.25
CA GLN A 7 -17.00 9.10 -6.77
C GLN A 7 -17.09 9.69 -5.36
N LEU A 8 -16.28 9.20 -4.40
CA LEU A 8 -16.48 9.55 -2.98
C LEU A 8 -15.76 10.84 -2.55
N GLU A 9 -14.73 11.27 -3.27
CA GLU A 9 -14.08 12.56 -3.04
C GLU A 9 -14.99 13.67 -3.59
N GLN A 10 -15.43 14.57 -2.71
CA GLN A 10 -16.29 15.70 -3.08
C GLN A 10 -15.50 17.01 -2.93
N ARG A 11 -14.74 17.36 -3.97
CA ARG A 11 -13.86 18.53 -3.99
C ARG A 11 -14.33 19.63 -4.94
N TYR A 12 -15.14 19.29 -5.93
CA TYR A 12 -15.55 20.16 -7.02
C TYR A 12 -17.06 20.30 -7.07
N ALA A 13 -17.55 21.48 -7.49
CA ALA A 13 -18.99 21.76 -7.54
C ALA A 13 -19.70 21.04 -8.70
N ASP A 14 -18.97 20.80 -9.79
CA ASP A 14 -19.57 20.38 -11.06
C ASP A 14 -19.55 18.84 -11.26
N PHE A 15 -18.77 18.11 -10.45
CA PHE A 15 -18.65 16.65 -10.61
C PHE A 15 -18.19 15.98 -9.32
N ASP A 16 -18.54 14.70 -9.18
CA ASP A 16 -18.04 13.81 -8.13
C ASP A 16 -16.62 13.34 -8.45
N GLY A 17 -15.86 13.00 -7.41
CA GLY A 17 -14.50 12.50 -7.54
C GLY A 17 -13.48 13.58 -7.87
N LEU A 18 -12.31 13.16 -8.34
CA LEU A 18 -11.16 14.01 -8.61
C LEU A 18 -10.91 14.30 -10.09
N ASN A 19 -11.75 13.78 -11.00
CA ASN A 19 -11.61 13.91 -12.46
C ASN A 19 -10.20 13.57 -12.96
N LEU A 20 -9.66 12.43 -12.53
CA LEU A 20 -8.34 11.96 -12.88
C LEU A 20 -8.30 11.42 -14.32
N THR A 21 -7.14 11.57 -14.97
CA THR A 21 -6.91 10.98 -16.29
C THR A 21 -6.91 9.44 -16.22
N PHE A 22 -7.06 8.81 -17.39
CA PHE A 22 -7.02 7.35 -17.51
C PHE A 22 -5.73 6.77 -16.92
N GLU A 23 -4.57 7.35 -17.23
CA GLU A 23 -3.26 6.88 -16.81
C GLU A 23 -3.09 6.91 -15.27
N VAL A 24 -3.57 7.97 -14.63
CA VAL A 24 -3.54 8.08 -13.17
C VAL A 24 -4.46 7.05 -12.53
N ARG A 25 -5.67 6.85 -13.06
CA ARG A 25 -6.62 5.84 -12.59
C ARG A 25 -6.06 4.42 -12.79
N GLU A 26 -5.41 4.17 -13.92
CA GLU A 26 -4.70 2.92 -14.20
C GLU A 26 -3.59 2.66 -13.17
N GLY A 27 -2.80 3.68 -12.82
CA GLY A 27 -1.75 3.59 -11.81
C GLY A 27 -2.27 3.33 -10.40
N ILE A 28 -3.42 3.89 -10.04
CA ILE A 28 -4.10 3.63 -8.76
C ILE A 28 -4.61 2.19 -8.68
N LEU A 29 -5.06 1.61 -9.81
CA LEU A 29 -5.57 0.24 -9.88
C LEU A 29 -4.44 -0.77 -10.04
N LYS A 30 -3.71 -1.03 -8.95
CA LYS A 30 -2.55 -1.96 -8.95
C LYS A 30 -2.95 -3.42 -9.17
N HIS A 31 -4.04 -3.87 -8.57
CA HIS A 31 -4.52 -5.25 -8.59
C HIS A 31 -6.01 -5.29 -8.82
N CYS A 32 -6.45 -6.17 -9.71
CA CYS A 32 -7.85 -6.38 -9.98
C CYS A 32 -8.12 -7.84 -10.36
N SER A 33 -9.19 -8.43 -9.81
CA SER A 33 -9.67 -9.72 -10.31
C SER A 33 -10.38 -9.53 -11.65
N ILE A 34 -10.35 -10.53 -12.50
CA ILE A 34 -11.06 -10.50 -13.81
C ILE A 34 -12.55 -10.18 -13.62
N LYS A 35 -13.18 -10.72 -12.55
CA LYS A 35 -14.58 -10.44 -12.23
C LYS A 35 -14.82 -8.95 -11.99
N ASN A 36 -13.95 -8.30 -11.22
CA ASN A 36 -14.08 -6.86 -10.93
C ASN A 36 -13.64 -6.02 -12.14
N ALA A 37 -12.62 -6.44 -12.88
CA ALA A 37 -12.13 -5.74 -14.07
C ALA A 37 -13.24 -5.50 -15.10
N LYS A 38 -14.10 -6.50 -15.32
CA LYS A 38 -15.28 -6.37 -16.22
C LYS A 38 -16.27 -5.27 -15.81
N GLN A 39 -16.24 -4.82 -14.57
CA GLN A 39 -17.12 -3.76 -14.05
C GLN A 39 -16.46 -2.37 -14.06
N LEU A 40 -15.17 -2.28 -14.40
CA LEU A 40 -14.38 -1.06 -14.32
C LEU A 40 -14.15 -0.38 -15.68
N GLY A 41 -14.80 -0.88 -16.74
CA GLY A 41 -14.68 -0.31 -18.09
C GLY A 41 -13.25 -0.38 -18.62
N ASP A 42 -12.81 0.69 -19.23
CA ASP A 42 -11.50 0.84 -19.89
C ASP A 42 -10.32 0.60 -18.95
N VAL A 43 -10.38 1.11 -17.72
CA VAL A 43 -9.31 0.93 -16.71
C VAL A 43 -9.17 -0.54 -16.29
N GLY A 44 -10.25 -1.32 -16.38
CA GLY A 44 -10.25 -2.75 -16.08
C GLY A 44 -9.69 -3.60 -17.22
N GLN A 45 -9.72 -3.12 -18.48
CA GLN A 45 -9.46 -3.90 -19.67
C GLN A 45 -8.08 -4.57 -19.67
N ARG A 46 -7.03 -3.85 -19.21
CA ARG A 46 -5.67 -4.40 -19.15
C ARG A 46 -5.54 -5.69 -18.33
N PHE A 47 -6.38 -5.88 -17.30
CA PHE A 47 -6.36 -7.10 -16.48
C PHE A 47 -7.02 -8.28 -17.19
N ILE A 48 -7.94 -7.99 -18.11
CA ILE A 48 -8.59 -9.00 -18.97
C ILE A 48 -7.60 -9.44 -20.06
N ASP A 49 -6.96 -8.45 -20.70
CA ASP A 49 -6.03 -8.65 -21.82
C ASP A 49 -4.62 -9.04 -21.33
N LYS A 50 -4.36 -8.94 -20.02
CA LYS A 50 -3.06 -9.21 -19.38
C LYS A 50 -1.93 -8.35 -19.96
N THR A 51 -2.22 -7.10 -20.29
CA THR A 51 -1.25 -6.12 -20.79
C THR A 51 -0.55 -5.40 -19.66
N SER A 52 0.66 -4.88 -19.92
CA SER A 52 1.43 -4.09 -18.99
C SER A 52 0.82 -2.68 -18.81
N PRO A 53 0.86 -2.10 -17.61
CA PRO A 53 0.50 -0.70 -17.40
C PRO A 53 1.61 0.25 -17.92
N SER A 54 1.34 1.55 -17.92
CA SER A 54 2.33 2.58 -18.26
C SER A 54 3.60 2.47 -17.40
N LEU A 55 4.71 3.05 -17.86
CA LEU A 55 5.97 3.04 -17.11
C LEU A 55 5.84 3.73 -15.75
N GLU A 56 5.08 4.81 -15.69
CA GLU A 56 4.78 5.54 -14.44
C GLU A 56 4.02 4.66 -13.44
N ALA A 57 3.04 3.91 -13.92
CA ALA A 57 2.30 2.99 -13.07
C ALA A 57 3.16 1.82 -12.59
N GLN A 58 4.06 1.29 -13.45
CA GLN A 58 5.06 0.30 -13.04
C GLN A 58 6.00 0.86 -11.98
N LEU A 59 6.53 2.08 -12.19
CA LEU A 59 7.44 2.76 -11.26
C LEU A 59 6.79 2.99 -9.90
N THR A 60 5.54 3.46 -9.89
CA THR A 60 4.80 3.73 -8.65
C THR A 60 4.70 2.49 -7.75
N ASN A 61 4.58 1.29 -8.33
CA ASN A 61 4.55 0.05 -7.55
C ASN A 61 5.87 -0.20 -6.81
N TYR A 62 7.01 0.02 -7.48
CA TYR A 62 8.34 -0.15 -6.86
C TYR A 62 8.66 0.95 -5.85
N ALA A 63 8.28 2.20 -6.14
CA ALA A 63 8.45 3.30 -5.20
C ALA A 63 7.71 3.05 -3.89
N ASP A 64 6.46 2.60 -3.97
CA ASP A 64 5.65 2.22 -2.81
C ASP A 64 6.29 1.04 -2.04
N GLU A 65 6.74 0.01 -2.75
CA GLU A 65 7.38 -1.16 -2.14
C GLU A 65 8.68 -0.80 -1.42
N ILE A 66 9.53 0.04 -2.03
CA ILE A 66 10.78 0.53 -1.42
C ILE A 66 10.45 1.32 -0.15
N ALA A 67 9.52 2.27 -0.24
CA ALA A 67 9.13 3.09 0.90
C ALA A 67 8.56 2.23 2.04
N TYR A 68 7.58 1.38 1.72
CA TYR A 68 6.89 0.54 2.69
C TYR A 68 7.85 -0.39 3.43
N ASN A 69 8.68 -1.17 2.73
CA ASN A 69 9.60 -2.11 3.35
C ASN A 69 10.61 -1.41 4.28
N ASN A 70 11.11 -0.24 3.88
CA ASN A 70 12.11 0.49 4.67
C ASN A 70 11.49 1.21 5.88
N HIS A 71 10.26 1.74 5.76
CA HIS A 71 9.52 2.28 6.90
C HIS A 71 9.15 1.19 7.90
N ASP A 72 8.75 0.01 7.42
CA ASP A 72 8.44 -1.13 8.28
C ASP A 72 9.66 -1.64 9.06
N ILE A 73 10.86 -1.59 8.47
CA ILE A 73 12.10 -1.87 9.20
C ILE A 73 12.31 -0.85 10.31
N ASP A 74 12.18 0.45 10.03
CA ASP A 74 12.35 1.51 11.02
C ASP A 74 11.34 1.36 12.18
N ASP A 75 10.07 1.20 11.85
CA ASP A 75 9.00 1.02 12.83
C ASP A 75 9.15 -0.28 13.63
N GLY A 76 9.54 -1.37 12.98
CA GLY A 76 9.79 -2.66 13.60
C GLY A 76 10.95 -2.62 14.61
N LEU A 77 12.04 -1.95 14.25
CA LEU A 77 13.18 -1.73 15.12
C LEU A 77 12.83 -0.78 16.29
N ARG A 78 12.13 0.32 16.00
CA ARG A 78 11.71 1.32 16.99
C ARG A 78 10.73 0.75 18.01
N SER A 79 9.82 -0.09 17.56
CA SER A 79 8.83 -0.75 18.43
C SER A 79 9.39 -1.97 19.17
N GLY A 80 10.61 -2.41 18.85
CA GLY A 80 11.24 -3.61 19.42
C GLY A 80 10.57 -4.92 18.97
N LEU A 81 9.82 -4.90 17.87
CA LEU A 81 9.23 -6.12 17.27
C LEU A 81 10.26 -6.96 16.53
N ILE A 82 11.25 -6.32 15.94
CA ILE A 82 12.42 -6.94 15.32
C ILE A 82 13.70 -6.31 15.86
N SER A 83 14.83 -7.00 15.70
CA SER A 83 16.14 -6.51 16.16
C SER A 83 17.15 -6.41 15.01
N VAL A 84 18.22 -5.62 15.24
CA VAL A 84 19.33 -5.49 14.27
C VAL A 84 20.00 -6.83 14.04
N GLU A 85 20.14 -7.67 15.09
CA GLU A 85 20.74 -9.02 14.99
C GLU A 85 19.91 -9.94 14.09
N GLN A 86 18.58 -9.83 14.15
CA GLN A 86 17.69 -10.59 13.27
C GLN A 86 17.83 -10.11 11.83
N LEU A 87 17.80 -8.78 11.60
CA LEU A 87 17.92 -8.16 10.27
C LEU A 87 19.30 -8.38 9.65
N SER A 88 20.37 -8.51 10.45
CA SER A 88 21.72 -8.83 9.96
C SER A 88 21.84 -10.20 9.28
N LYS A 89 20.80 -11.03 9.33
CA LYS A 89 20.71 -12.29 8.57
C LYS A 89 20.09 -12.08 7.18
N VAL A 90 19.56 -10.89 6.90
CA VAL A 90 19.01 -10.52 5.60
C VAL A 90 20.09 -9.78 4.83
N GLU A 91 20.47 -10.32 3.70
CA GLU A 91 21.64 -9.89 2.92
C GLU A 91 21.60 -8.40 2.58
N LEU A 92 20.48 -7.91 2.05
CA LEU A 92 20.29 -6.51 1.69
C LEU A 92 20.55 -5.57 2.89
N PHE A 93 20.08 -5.92 4.09
CA PHE A 93 20.33 -5.14 5.28
C PHE A 93 21.78 -5.30 5.76
N ALA A 94 22.31 -6.52 5.76
CA ALA A 94 23.64 -6.84 6.28
C ALA A 94 24.74 -6.13 5.50
N GLN A 95 24.67 -6.11 4.17
CA GLN A 95 25.65 -5.43 3.31
C GLN A 95 25.68 -3.92 3.59
N ASN A 96 24.49 -3.27 3.63
CA ASN A 96 24.40 -1.84 3.91
C ASN A 96 24.85 -1.51 5.35
N LEU A 97 24.53 -2.35 6.33
CA LEU A 97 24.99 -2.18 7.72
C LEU A 97 26.51 -2.26 7.82
N ALA A 98 27.13 -3.24 7.13
CA ALA A 98 28.59 -3.42 7.13
C ALA A 98 29.29 -2.20 6.52
N GLU A 99 28.76 -1.65 5.41
CA GLU A 99 29.29 -0.45 4.79
C GLU A 99 29.23 0.76 5.75
N VAL A 100 28.08 0.95 6.43
CA VAL A 100 27.93 2.05 7.40
C VAL A 100 28.90 1.91 8.56
N ARG A 101 29.06 0.68 9.10
CA ARG A 101 30.01 0.42 10.20
C ARG A 101 31.46 0.69 9.79
N THR A 102 31.82 0.33 8.57
CA THR A 102 33.16 0.60 8.04
C THR A 102 33.39 2.10 7.89
N ARG A 103 32.42 2.83 7.37
CA ARG A 103 32.55 4.28 7.14
C ARG A 103 32.46 5.09 8.43
N TYR A 104 31.68 4.62 9.40
CA TYR A 104 31.39 5.35 10.64
C TYR A 104 31.53 4.41 11.87
N PRO A 105 32.76 4.03 12.27
CA PRO A 105 32.99 3.01 13.30
C PRO A 105 32.46 3.35 14.70
N LYS A 106 32.27 4.65 14.98
CA LYS A 106 31.82 5.15 16.29
C LYS A 106 30.39 5.69 16.29
N LEU A 107 29.59 5.30 15.28
CA LEU A 107 28.23 5.82 15.18
C LEU A 107 27.31 5.20 16.23
N GLU A 108 26.54 6.04 16.92
CA GLU A 108 25.52 5.58 17.86
C GLU A 108 24.44 4.73 17.16
N GLN A 109 23.89 3.77 17.88
CA GLN A 109 22.97 2.78 17.31
C GLN A 109 21.78 3.40 16.57
N LYS A 110 21.17 4.45 17.09
CA LYS A 110 20.06 5.13 16.44
C LYS A 110 20.44 5.69 15.06
N ARG A 111 21.57 6.38 15.01
CA ARG A 111 22.12 6.94 13.76
C ARG A 111 22.57 5.84 12.80
N LEU A 112 23.14 4.75 13.34
CA LEU A 112 23.53 3.57 12.56
C LEU A 112 22.34 2.96 11.82
N ILE A 113 21.21 2.80 12.49
CA ILE A 113 19.97 2.29 11.90
C ILE A 113 19.47 3.22 10.78
N HIS A 114 19.32 4.50 11.06
CA HIS A 114 18.85 5.45 10.07
C HIS A 114 19.77 5.56 8.84
N GLU A 115 21.09 5.53 9.04
CA GLU A 115 22.05 5.55 7.95
C GLU A 115 22.00 4.27 7.12
N THR A 116 21.82 3.11 7.78
CA THR A 116 21.67 1.83 7.09
C THR A 116 20.41 1.82 6.22
N ILE A 117 19.27 2.26 6.75
CA ILE A 117 18.01 2.34 6.00
C ILE A 117 18.15 3.30 4.82
N ARG A 118 18.76 4.47 5.01
CA ARG A 118 18.99 5.43 3.92
C ARG A 118 19.81 4.81 2.79
N ARG A 119 20.84 4.04 3.12
CA ARG A 119 21.67 3.35 2.12
C ARG A 119 20.92 2.24 1.43
N MET A 120 20.10 1.48 2.15
CA MET A 120 19.24 0.48 1.55
C MET A 120 18.30 1.11 0.51
N ILE A 121 17.65 2.22 0.86
CA ILE A 121 16.79 2.96 -0.08
C ILE A 121 17.62 3.40 -1.31
N ASN A 122 18.81 3.95 -1.09
CA ASN A 122 19.68 4.36 -2.18
C ASN A 122 20.09 3.19 -3.08
N THR A 123 20.47 2.05 -2.49
CA THR A 123 20.83 0.82 -3.22
C THR A 123 19.66 0.36 -4.10
N LEU A 124 18.45 0.30 -3.54
CA LEU A 124 17.25 -0.12 -4.25
C LEU A 124 16.88 0.86 -5.38
N VAL A 125 16.94 2.16 -5.11
CA VAL A 125 16.61 3.20 -6.12
C VAL A 125 17.62 3.22 -7.26
N VAL A 126 18.91 3.15 -6.96
CA VAL A 126 19.98 3.14 -7.98
C VAL A 126 19.87 1.90 -8.85
N ASP A 127 19.66 0.72 -8.26
CA ASP A 127 19.49 -0.52 -9.00
C ASP A 127 18.22 -0.48 -9.87
N LEU A 128 17.10 -0.03 -9.31
CA LEU A 128 15.83 0.12 -10.05
C LEU A 128 16.00 1.02 -11.27
N CYS A 129 16.63 2.18 -11.11
CA CYS A 129 16.88 3.11 -12.21
C CYS A 129 17.80 2.50 -13.26
N THR A 130 18.90 1.86 -12.83
CA THR A 130 19.89 1.25 -13.73
C THR A 130 19.27 0.11 -14.54
N GLN A 131 18.59 -0.83 -13.87
CA GLN A 131 17.98 -1.97 -14.52
C GLN A 131 16.82 -1.56 -15.44
N SER A 132 15.98 -0.62 -15.00
CA SER A 132 14.88 -0.12 -15.83
C SER A 132 15.36 0.61 -17.06
N THR A 133 16.41 1.44 -16.94
CA THR A 133 17.05 2.11 -18.09
C THR A 133 17.59 1.08 -19.07
N HIS A 134 18.25 0.03 -18.58
CA HIS A 134 18.73 -1.06 -19.42
C HIS A 134 17.59 -1.76 -20.16
N ASN A 135 16.51 -2.13 -19.47
CA ASN A 135 15.36 -2.79 -20.05
C ASN A 135 14.68 -1.94 -21.13
N ILE A 136 14.47 -0.66 -20.86
CA ILE A 136 13.91 0.30 -21.84
C ILE A 136 14.82 0.43 -23.05
N GLY A 137 16.13 0.53 -22.83
CA GLY A 137 17.11 0.61 -23.90
C GLY A 137 17.17 -0.64 -24.79
N GLN A 138 16.93 -1.81 -24.22
CA GLN A 138 16.86 -3.07 -24.98
C GLN A 138 15.60 -3.18 -25.85
N HIS A 139 14.45 -2.75 -25.33
CA HIS A 139 13.16 -2.93 -26.02
C HIS A 139 12.78 -1.74 -26.90
N GLN A 140 13.33 -0.57 -26.63
CA GLN A 140 13.13 0.70 -27.37
C GLN A 140 11.66 0.98 -27.72
N PRO A 141 10.72 0.96 -26.75
CA PRO A 141 9.32 1.25 -27.02
C PRO A 141 9.17 2.67 -27.59
N ALA A 142 8.45 2.82 -28.70
CA ALA A 142 8.20 4.11 -29.32
C ALA A 142 6.88 4.74 -28.87
N SER A 143 5.99 3.94 -28.28
CA SER A 143 4.65 4.36 -27.85
C SER A 143 4.24 3.66 -26.56
N ILE A 144 3.14 4.14 -25.97
CA ILE A 144 2.52 3.47 -24.82
C ILE A 144 1.91 2.12 -25.22
N GLU A 145 1.44 1.99 -26.46
CA GLU A 145 0.91 0.75 -27.03
C GLU A 145 1.99 -0.32 -27.08
N ASP A 146 3.23 0.04 -27.42
CA ASP A 146 4.37 -0.89 -27.37
C ASP A 146 4.62 -1.36 -25.94
N ILE A 147 4.61 -0.44 -24.96
CA ILE A 147 4.81 -0.78 -23.55
C ILE A 147 3.76 -1.77 -23.07
N ARG A 148 2.51 -1.62 -23.51
CA ARG A 148 1.42 -2.54 -23.13
C ARG A 148 1.64 -3.96 -23.57
N GLN A 149 2.32 -4.17 -24.69
CA GLN A 149 2.59 -5.50 -25.26
C GLN A 149 3.93 -6.09 -24.76
N LEU A 150 4.78 -5.28 -24.16
CA LEU A 150 6.06 -5.72 -23.62
C LEU A 150 5.92 -6.31 -22.20
N PRO A 151 6.88 -7.15 -21.78
CA PRO A 151 7.00 -7.50 -20.37
C PRO A 151 7.24 -6.24 -19.53
N GLN A 152 7.10 -6.37 -18.21
CA GLN A 152 7.36 -5.27 -17.30
C GLN A 152 8.80 -4.75 -17.49
N LEU A 153 8.93 -3.46 -17.82
CA LEU A 153 10.22 -2.81 -18.09
C LEU A 153 10.86 -2.18 -16.85
N VAL A 154 10.03 -1.69 -15.93
CA VAL A 154 10.51 -1.16 -14.65
C VAL A 154 10.69 -2.31 -13.67
N GLY A 155 11.90 -2.47 -13.15
CA GLY A 155 12.18 -3.57 -12.23
C GLY A 155 13.61 -3.53 -11.69
N PHE A 156 13.82 -4.31 -10.64
CA PHE A 156 15.14 -4.56 -10.08
C PHE A 156 15.95 -5.52 -10.95
N SER A 157 17.27 -5.46 -10.81
CA SER A 157 18.14 -6.54 -11.27
C SER A 157 17.78 -7.87 -10.60
N PRO A 158 18.09 -9.03 -11.22
CA PRO A 158 17.77 -10.33 -10.64
C PRO A 158 18.33 -10.52 -9.21
N ASP A 159 19.53 -10.01 -8.94
CA ASP A 159 20.19 -10.10 -7.64
C ASP A 159 19.43 -9.28 -6.58
N ILE A 160 19.16 -8.02 -6.85
CA ILE A 160 18.42 -7.16 -5.91
C ILE A 160 16.96 -7.63 -5.76
N ALA A 161 16.34 -8.14 -6.80
CA ALA A 161 14.99 -8.72 -6.72
C ALA A 161 14.95 -9.92 -5.74
N GLU A 162 15.95 -10.80 -5.79
CA GLU A 162 16.07 -11.92 -4.85
C GLU A 162 16.32 -11.45 -3.41
N GLN A 163 17.24 -10.51 -3.22
CA GLN A 163 17.54 -9.95 -1.89
C GLN A 163 16.32 -9.24 -1.30
N ASN A 164 15.58 -8.47 -2.11
CA ASN A 164 14.35 -7.80 -1.69
C ASN A 164 13.22 -8.79 -1.36
N LEU A 165 13.12 -9.88 -2.12
CA LEU A 165 12.18 -10.97 -1.80
C LEU A 165 12.49 -11.61 -0.44
N LYS A 166 13.77 -11.88 -0.14
CA LYS A 166 14.21 -12.39 1.17
C LYS A 166 13.87 -11.41 2.30
N LEU A 167 14.04 -10.10 2.06
CA LEU A 167 13.62 -9.06 3.01
C LEU A 167 12.10 -9.11 3.27
N LYS A 168 11.29 -9.17 2.23
CA LYS A 168 9.82 -9.26 2.36
C LYS A 168 9.39 -10.52 3.13
N GLN A 169 10.03 -11.65 2.87
CA GLN A 169 9.78 -12.89 3.61
C GLN A 169 10.14 -12.76 5.10
N PHE A 170 11.27 -12.10 5.39
CA PHE A 170 11.67 -11.81 6.77
C PHE A 170 10.65 -10.92 7.47
N LEU A 171 10.23 -9.80 6.87
CA LEU A 171 9.23 -8.89 7.43
C LEU A 171 7.89 -9.60 7.65
N ARG A 172 7.46 -10.40 6.68
CA ARG A 172 6.23 -11.18 6.82
C ARG A 172 6.26 -12.08 8.05
N LYS A 173 7.34 -12.82 8.23
CA LYS A 173 7.50 -13.80 9.32
C LYS A 173 7.69 -13.13 10.68
N ASN A 174 8.57 -12.12 10.77
CA ASN A 174 9.03 -11.60 12.05
C ASN A 174 8.29 -10.34 12.50
N LEU A 175 7.71 -9.57 11.56
CA LEU A 175 6.97 -8.34 11.86
C LEU A 175 5.45 -8.55 11.70
N TYR A 176 4.96 -8.89 10.49
CA TYR A 176 3.51 -8.93 10.26
C TYR A 176 2.82 -10.08 10.96
N GLN A 177 3.49 -11.22 11.16
CA GLN A 177 2.98 -12.37 11.92
C GLN A 177 3.30 -12.29 13.41
N HIS A 178 3.91 -11.21 13.88
CA HIS A 178 4.20 -11.04 15.30
C HIS A 178 2.88 -10.97 16.10
N TYR A 179 2.83 -11.63 17.28
CA TYR A 179 1.58 -11.76 18.05
C TYR A 179 0.93 -10.43 18.41
N LYS A 180 1.72 -9.37 18.67
CA LYS A 180 1.19 -8.02 18.95
C LYS A 180 0.48 -7.43 17.73
N VAL A 181 1.06 -7.60 16.53
CA VAL A 181 0.46 -7.16 15.27
C VAL A 181 -0.81 -7.95 14.98
N ASN A 182 -0.78 -9.28 15.15
CA ASN A 182 -1.95 -10.13 14.98
C ASN A 182 -3.11 -9.72 15.91
N ARG A 183 -2.81 -9.37 17.18
CA ARG A 183 -3.83 -8.85 18.12
C ARG A 183 -4.45 -7.55 17.64
N MET A 184 -3.63 -6.63 17.12
CA MET A 184 -4.13 -5.36 16.59
C MET A 184 -4.98 -5.57 15.35
N SER A 185 -4.53 -6.41 14.42
CA SER A 185 -5.29 -6.76 13.22
C SER A 185 -6.62 -7.44 13.55
N ALA A 186 -6.62 -8.40 14.49
CA ALA A 186 -7.85 -9.05 14.95
C ALA A 186 -8.83 -8.04 15.58
N LYS A 187 -8.32 -7.08 16.35
CA LYS A 187 -9.14 -6.00 16.93
C LYS A 187 -9.73 -5.11 15.82
N ALA A 188 -8.93 -4.71 14.84
CA ALA A 188 -9.38 -3.88 13.72
C ALA A 188 -10.48 -4.59 12.90
N VAL A 189 -10.26 -5.87 12.55
CA VAL A 189 -11.27 -6.68 11.84
C VAL A 189 -12.58 -6.76 12.62
N ARG A 190 -12.52 -6.93 13.96
CA ARG A 190 -13.70 -6.96 14.80
C ARG A 190 -14.44 -5.62 14.77
N ILE A 191 -13.73 -4.51 14.97
CA ILE A 191 -14.33 -3.17 14.95
C ILE A 191 -15.04 -2.90 13.62
N VAL A 192 -14.38 -3.14 12.49
CA VAL A 192 -14.97 -2.93 11.16
C VAL A 192 -16.20 -3.81 10.95
N ARG A 193 -16.16 -5.09 11.38
CA ARG A 193 -17.30 -6.01 11.25
C ARG A 193 -18.48 -5.57 12.11
N GLU A 194 -18.24 -5.20 13.36
CA GLU A 194 -19.28 -4.75 14.29
C GLU A 194 -19.93 -3.45 13.82
N LEU A 195 -19.13 -2.46 13.35
CA LEU A 195 -19.65 -1.23 12.75
C LEU A 195 -20.49 -1.52 11.50
N PHE A 196 -20.00 -2.39 10.61
CA PHE A 196 -20.72 -2.76 9.40
C PHE A 196 -22.08 -3.41 9.74
N SER A 197 -22.10 -4.38 10.64
CA SER A 197 -23.34 -5.04 11.05
C SER A 197 -24.32 -4.04 11.68
N CYS A 198 -23.85 -3.21 12.60
CA CYS A 198 -24.69 -2.22 13.28
C CYS A 198 -25.34 -1.24 12.30
N PHE A 199 -24.56 -0.62 11.39
CA PHE A 199 -25.10 0.31 10.39
C PHE A 199 -25.96 -0.41 9.33
N PHE A 200 -25.60 -1.64 8.99
CA PHE A 200 -26.39 -2.44 8.04
C PHE A 200 -27.73 -2.86 8.63
N GLU A 201 -27.83 -3.19 9.90
CA GLU A 201 -29.10 -3.52 10.58
C GLU A 201 -29.97 -2.26 10.73
N ASN A 202 -29.38 -1.13 11.10
CA ASN A 202 -30.09 0.14 11.31
C ASN A 202 -29.43 1.30 10.53
N VAL A 203 -29.93 1.55 9.32
CA VAL A 203 -29.47 2.63 8.43
C VAL A 203 -29.67 4.03 9.06
N GLY A 204 -30.64 4.19 9.97
CA GLY A 204 -30.88 5.44 10.68
C GLY A 204 -29.72 5.91 11.56
N LEU A 205 -28.71 5.04 11.81
CA LEU A 205 -27.47 5.40 12.50
C LEU A 205 -26.42 6.02 11.60
N LEU A 206 -26.61 5.97 10.28
CA LEU A 206 -25.71 6.63 9.32
C LEU A 206 -25.99 8.14 9.27
N PRO A 207 -25.00 8.96 8.88
CA PRO A 207 -25.24 10.35 8.48
C PRO A 207 -26.27 10.43 7.34
N ASN A 208 -27.06 11.51 7.29
CA ASN A 208 -28.17 11.67 6.34
C ASN A 208 -27.77 11.44 4.89
N GLU A 209 -26.61 11.91 4.47
CA GLU A 209 -26.08 11.71 3.11
C GLU A 209 -25.92 10.22 2.75
N PHE A 210 -25.44 9.40 3.67
CA PHE A 210 -25.26 7.95 3.46
C PHE A 210 -26.60 7.21 3.57
N GLN A 211 -27.60 7.75 4.30
CA GLN A 211 -28.95 7.16 4.31
C GLN A 211 -29.60 7.24 2.92
N VAL A 212 -29.42 8.35 2.19
CA VAL A 212 -29.88 8.51 0.81
C VAL A 212 -29.21 7.48 -0.11
N TYR A 213 -27.91 7.29 -0.01
CA TYR A 213 -27.21 6.26 -0.79
C TYR A 213 -27.67 4.84 -0.44
N ALA A 214 -28.05 4.61 0.81
CA ALA A 214 -28.52 3.30 1.27
C ALA A 214 -29.89 2.90 0.68
N GLU A 215 -30.69 3.83 0.19
CA GLU A 215 -31.93 3.55 -0.54
C GLU A 215 -31.66 2.81 -1.87
N VAL A 216 -30.51 3.08 -2.49
CA VAL A 216 -30.10 2.44 -3.75
C VAL A 216 -29.31 1.15 -3.51
N ASP A 217 -28.28 1.20 -2.66
CA ASP A 217 -27.44 0.03 -2.29
C ASP A 217 -26.98 0.17 -0.83
N LYS A 218 -27.75 -0.44 0.06
CA LYS A 218 -27.52 -0.41 1.50
C LYS A 218 -26.14 -0.90 1.90
N ALA A 219 -25.71 -2.04 1.33
CA ALA A 219 -24.41 -2.63 1.67
C ALA A 219 -23.26 -1.74 1.22
N ARG A 220 -23.41 -1.12 0.05
CA ARG A 220 -22.43 -0.22 -0.53
C ARG A 220 -22.31 1.07 0.28
N ALA A 221 -23.43 1.70 0.64
CA ALA A 221 -23.45 2.92 1.42
C ALA A 221 -22.76 2.75 2.78
N VAL A 222 -23.03 1.64 3.48
CA VAL A 222 -22.37 1.29 4.75
C VAL A 222 -20.86 1.08 4.54
N ALA A 223 -20.48 0.35 3.49
CA ALA A 223 -19.07 0.12 3.18
C ALA A 223 -18.32 1.41 2.84
N ASP A 224 -18.93 2.31 2.06
CA ASP A 224 -18.35 3.60 1.69
C ASP A 224 -18.17 4.51 2.92
N TYR A 225 -19.17 4.56 3.81
CA TYR A 225 -19.06 5.31 5.07
C TYR A 225 -17.90 4.82 5.94
N ILE A 226 -17.79 3.50 6.14
CA ILE A 226 -16.71 2.92 6.94
C ILE A 226 -15.35 3.12 6.26
N ALA A 227 -15.27 2.98 4.93
CA ALA A 227 -14.04 3.19 4.16
C ALA A 227 -13.52 4.63 4.23
N GLY A 228 -14.39 5.61 4.44
CA GLY A 228 -14.02 7.01 4.66
C GLY A 228 -13.52 7.33 6.07
N MET A 229 -13.59 6.38 7.01
CA MET A 229 -13.15 6.60 8.38
C MET A 229 -11.62 6.50 8.52
N THR A 230 -11.03 7.39 9.32
CA THR A 230 -9.69 7.13 9.87
C THR A 230 -9.79 6.09 10.99
N ASP A 231 -8.68 5.41 11.32
CA ASP A 231 -8.63 4.42 12.42
C ASP A 231 -9.17 5.01 13.73
N ARG A 232 -8.75 6.22 14.05
CA ARG A 232 -9.19 6.92 15.29
C ARG A 232 -10.68 7.22 15.27
N PHE A 233 -11.23 7.59 14.13
CA PHE A 233 -12.65 7.84 13.97
C PHE A 233 -13.45 6.55 14.11
N ALA A 234 -13.05 5.47 13.43
CA ALA A 234 -13.70 4.17 13.53
C ALA A 234 -13.71 3.62 14.97
N ILE A 235 -12.58 3.74 15.70
CA ILE A 235 -12.51 3.34 17.11
C ILE A 235 -13.46 4.17 17.98
N ARG A 236 -13.55 5.48 17.74
CA ARG A 236 -14.45 6.37 18.49
C ARG A 236 -15.91 6.05 18.21
N GLU A 237 -16.29 5.88 16.94
CA GLU A 237 -17.66 5.50 16.57
C GLU A 237 -18.04 4.13 17.15
N HIS A 238 -17.13 3.16 17.08
CA HIS A 238 -17.33 1.87 17.71
C HIS A 238 -17.60 1.99 19.22
N ARG A 239 -16.82 2.83 19.94
CA ARG A 239 -17.05 3.06 21.37
C ARG A 239 -18.41 3.68 21.65
N LYS A 240 -18.83 4.70 20.88
CA LYS A 240 -20.15 5.34 21.04
C LYS A 240 -21.31 4.34 20.87
N LEU A 241 -21.18 3.37 19.96
CA LEU A 241 -22.25 2.43 19.67
C LEU A 241 -22.29 1.21 20.60
N PHE A 242 -21.13 0.81 21.13
CA PHE A 242 -21.00 -0.49 21.82
C PHE A 242 -20.55 -0.38 23.30
N THR A 243 -20.18 0.79 23.80
CA THR A 243 -19.87 0.99 25.23
C THR A 243 -21.00 1.72 25.92
N VAL A 244 -21.35 1.24 27.12
CA VAL A 244 -22.39 1.82 27.99
C VAL A 244 -21.85 2.98 28.85
N GLU A 245 -20.57 3.32 28.72
CA GLU A 245 -20.00 4.48 29.39
C GLU A 245 -20.62 5.77 28.83
N GLU A 246 -21.35 6.47 29.67
CA GLU A 246 -21.96 7.76 29.34
C GLU A 246 -20.88 8.76 28.96
N TYR A 247 -20.86 9.12 27.70
CA TYR A 247 -20.24 10.37 27.27
C TYR A 247 -21.26 11.50 27.48
N LEU A 248 -21.29 12.01 28.70
CA LEU A 248 -21.83 13.32 29.01
C LEU A 248 -20.82 14.38 28.57
#